data_c6613acf5e3d324a70a2fa19fc5fddae
#
_entry.id   c6613acf5e3d324a70a2fa19fc5fddae
#
_cell.length_a   1.000
_cell.length_b   1.000
_cell.length_c   1.000
_cell.angle_alpha   90.00
_cell.angle_beta   90.00
_cell.angle_gamma   90.00
#
_symmetry.space_group_name_H-M   'P 1'
#
loop_
_entity.id
_entity.type
_entity.pdbx_description
1 polymer ?
#
loop_
_entity_poly.entity_id
_entity_poly.type
_entity_poly.pdbx_seq_one_letter_code
_entity_poly.pdbx_strand_id
1 'polypeptide(L)'
;WLLEQQKYVFQNKKFYNYKTDYFGPLLDETGKIKSRRDLSTLDYTPDLMYIADVYGAVDDTYGYYDNSTAKGAGITVDDMSVISYAYENGATVVAEMELFNSGLDSSVYSQLSSLCGIRTTGWVGRYIYDLQDFTDVPDWAPPMYEKQDGVEWQFSGPGILLVSSDRIIILEQKTDFESKNLLTVRINKDFKKQFGSCNKVNFYNWFEIVEPNSGTDVIASFEFDVNATGMEKLKGVLKSPVFSAAMCKRVEGKAPVYYFAGDFNDYVSHENYNRFLFAESVYRWISYDRQGDISNFYWNFYNPLMKKIPSGFPSPAKSCE
;
A
#
# COMPACT_ATOMS: atom_id res chain seq x y z
N TRP A 1 0.96 12.36 11.12
CA TRP A 1 1.89 13.46 10.84
C TRP A 1 1.54 14.21 9.55
N LEU A 2 1.46 13.54 8.40
CA LEU A 2 1.22 14.17 7.09
C LEU A 2 -0.10 14.93 7.04
N LEU A 3 -1.21 14.30 7.41
CA LEU A 3 -2.53 14.92 7.41
C LEU A 3 -2.61 16.06 8.44
N GLU A 4 -2.00 15.91 9.61
CA GLU A 4 -1.93 16.98 10.61
C GLU A 4 -1.09 18.18 10.13
N GLN A 5 0.03 17.95 9.41
CA GLN A 5 0.83 19.02 8.80
C GLN A 5 0.00 19.80 7.75
N GLN A 6 -0.89 19.14 7.06
CA GLN A 6 -1.81 19.74 6.11
C GLN A 6 -3.08 20.32 6.78
N LYS A 7 -3.15 20.25 8.12
CA LYS A 7 -4.26 20.76 8.93
C LYS A 7 -5.61 20.07 8.64
N TYR A 8 -5.57 18.78 8.29
CA TYR A 8 -6.79 17.96 8.31
C TYR A 8 -7.22 17.76 9.75
N VAL A 9 -8.46 18.07 10.02
CA VAL A 9 -9.05 18.11 11.37
C VAL A 9 -10.50 17.60 11.32
N PHE A 10 -11.02 17.20 12.46
CA PHE A 10 -12.46 17.02 12.62
C PHE A 10 -13.25 18.33 12.39
N GLN A 11 -14.56 18.23 12.19
CA GLN A 11 -15.45 19.40 12.05
C GLN A 11 -15.32 20.39 13.23
N ASN A 12 -15.05 19.89 14.43
CA ASN A 12 -14.81 20.70 15.62
C ASN A 12 -13.39 21.32 15.71
N LYS A 13 -12.62 21.24 14.63
CA LYS A 13 -11.23 21.73 14.49
C LYS A 13 -10.20 21.05 15.40
N LYS A 14 -10.52 19.90 16.02
CA LYS A 14 -9.56 19.06 16.73
C LYS A 14 -8.75 18.20 15.77
N PHE A 15 -7.47 17.97 16.06
CA PHE A 15 -6.64 17.03 15.32
C PHE A 15 -7.03 15.59 15.64
N TYR A 16 -6.83 14.71 14.66
CA TYR A 16 -6.98 13.28 14.84
C TYR A 16 -5.86 12.73 15.75
N ASN A 17 -6.24 11.84 16.64
CA ASN A 17 -5.30 11.04 17.40
C ASN A 17 -5.12 9.68 16.70
N TYR A 18 -3.97 9.43 16.12
CA TYR A 18 -3.71 8.21 15.36
C TYR A 18 -3.84 6.93 16.19
N LYS A 19 -3.73 7.01 17.52
CA LYS A 19 -3.91 5.87 18.44
C LYS A 19 -5.37 5.54 18.73
N THR A 20 -6.29 6.46 18.52
CA THR A 20 -7.68 6.30 18.95
C THR A 20 -8.72 6.62 17.87
N ASP A 21 -8.39 7.47 16.91
CA ASP A 21 -9.37 8.04 15.98
C ASP A 21 -9.31 7.34 14.61
N TYR A 22 -9.34 5.99 14.63
CA TYR A 22 -9.47 5.14 13.44
C TYR A 22 -10.58 4.10 13.66
N PHE A 23 -11.03 3.49 12.58
CA PHE A 23 -11.99 2.39 12.57
C PHE A 23 -11.27 1.08 12.29
N GLY A 24 -11.74 0.00 12.89
CA GLY A 24 -11.08 -1.30 12.82
C GLY A 24 -10.69 -1.87 14.19
N PRO A 25 -9.79 -2.84 14.23
CA PRO A 25 -9.30 -3.40 15.50
C PRO A 25 -8.60 -2.35 16.35
N LEU A 26 -8.99 -2.23 17.61
CA LEU A 26 -8.33 -1.39 18.60
C LEU A 26 -7.38 -2.27 19.43
N LEU A 27 -6.10 -1.94 19.40
CA LEU A 27 -5.07 -2.70 20.09
C LEU A 27 -4.88 -2.20 21.53
N ASP A 28 -4.46 -3.08 22.41
CA ASP A 28 -3.98 -2.74 23.75
C ASP A 28 -2.48 -2.35 23.72
N GLU A 29 -1.91 -2.07 24.88
CA GLU A 29 -0.49 -1.69 25.02
C GLU A 29 0.48 -2.82 24.63
N THR A 30 -0.01 -4.06 24.51
CA THR A 30 0.76 -5.23 24.09
C THR A 30 0.59 -5.59 22.62
N GLY A 31 -0.17 -4.78 21.85
CA GLY A 31 -0.47 -5.04 20.45
C GLY A 31 -1.60 -6.04 20.22
N LYS A 32 -2.30 -6.53 21.27
CA LYS A 32 -3.43 -7.46 21.12
C LYS A 32 -4.74 -6.71 20.87
N ILE A 33 -5.63 -7.34 20.09
CA ILE A 33 -6.96 -6.78 19.86
C ILE A 33 -7.76 -6.73 21.16
N LYS A 34 -8.05 -5.51 21.62
CA LYS A 34 -8.90 -5.23 22.78
C LYS A 34 -10.38 -5.16 22.40
N SER A 35 -10.68 -4.50 21.31
CA SER A 35 -12.04 -4.29 20.81
C SER A 35 -11.97 -3.91 19.33
N ARG A 36 -13.13 -3.78 18.67
CA ARG A 36 -13.25 -3.24 17.31
C ARG A 36 -14.12 -1.99 17.35
N ARG A 37 -13.75 -0.96 16.60
CA ARG A 37 -14.63 0.16 16.28
C ARG A 37 -15.17 -0.04 14.88
N ASP A 38 -16.44 -0.31 14.77
CA ASP A 38 -17.09 -0.55 13.49
C ASP A 38 -17.26 0.74 12.71
N LEU A 39 -17.00 0.69 11.42
CA LEU A 39 -17.15 1.85 10.52
C LEU A 39 -18.60 2.33 10.45
N SER A 40 -19.57 1.43 10.67
CA SER A 40 -21.00 1.78 10.78
C SER A 40 -21.34 2.77 11.89
N THR A 41 -20.42 2.99 12.85
CA THR A 41 -20.58 4.01 13.90
C THR A 41 -20.15 5.41 13.46
N LEU A 42 -19.70 5.57 12.21
CA LEU A 42 -19.36 6.88 11.64
C LEU A 42 -20.64 7.73 11.45
N ASP A 43 -20.71 8.87 12.11
CA ASP A 43 -21.90 9.74 12.18
C ASP A 43 -21.78 11.01 11.33
N TYR A 44 -20.75 11.08 10.48
CA TYR A 44 -20.51 12.19 9.55
C TYR A 44 -19.99 11.69 8.21
N THR A 45 -20.07 12.50 7.16
CA THR A 45 -19.44 12.21 5.85
C THR A 45 -18.05 12.83 5.83
N PRO A 46 -16.97 12.01 5.74
CA PRO A 46 -15.61 12.54 5.66
C PRO A 46 -15.32 13.08 4.26
N ASP A 47 -14.42 14.06 4.14
CA ASP A 47 -13.90 14.51 2.85
C ASP A 47 -12.86 13.53 2.27
N LEU A 48 -12.19 12.76 3.14
CA LEU A 48 -11.18 11.78 2.79
C LEU A 48 -11.34 10.52 3.65
N MET A 49 -11.40 9.36 2.99
CA MET A 49 -11.26 8.05 3.62
C MET A 49 -9.93 7.44 3.22
N TYR A 50 -9.14 7.04 4.21
CA TYR A 50 -7.91 6.29 4.00
C TYR A 50 -8.10 4.86 4.53
N ILE A 51 -7.95 3.87 3.66
CA ILE A 51 -8.20 2.46 3.97
C ILE A 51 -6.87 1.72 3.83
N ALA A 52 -6.32 1.27 4.95
CA ALA A 52 -5.08 0.50 5.03
C ALA A 52 -5.20 -0.62 6.06
N ASP A 53 -4.33 -1.59 6.03
CA ASP A 53 -4.15 -2.64 7.05
C ASP A 53 -5.45 -3.41 7.38
N VAL A 54 -6.29 -3.67 6.38
CA VAL A 54 -7.60 -4.32 6.58
C VAL A 54 -7.50 -5.83 6.80
N TYR A 55 -6.31 -6.42 6.71
CA TYR A 55 -6.07 -7.82 7.03
C TYR A 55 -6.25 -8.14 8.53
N GLY A 56 -6.33 -7.11 9.39
CA GLY A 56 -6.48 -7.26 10.83
C GLY A 56 -5.16 -7.53 11.56
N ALA A 57 -5.21 -7.62 12.88
CA ALA A 57 -4.03 -8.02 13.66
C ALA A 57 -3.81 -9.53 13.44
N VAL A 58 -2.71 -9.85 12.78
CA VAL A 58 -2.27 -11.23 12.54
C VAL A 58 -1.51 -11.70 13.78
N ASP A 59 -1.84 -12.88 14.30
CA ASP A 59 -0.97 -13.55 15.27
C ASP A 59 0.30 -13.97 14.50
N ASP A 60 1.49 -13.62 15.00
CA ASP A 60 2.79 -13.87 14.38
C ASP A 60 3.07 -15.34 14.01
N THR A 61 2.21 -16.25 14.47
CA THR A 61 2.27 -17.70 14.18
C THR A 61 1.72 -18.08 12.81
N TYR A 62 0.96 -17.22 12.15
CA TYR A 62 0.36 -17.54 10.84
C TYR A 62 0.83 -16.50 9.82
N GLY A 63 1.78 -16.89 8.98
CA GLY A 63 2.27 -16.05 7.92
C GLY A 63 1.17 -15.54 6.99
N TYR A 64 1.50 -14.58 6.16
CA TYR A 64 0.65 -13.86 5.17
C TYR A 64 -0.34 -14.74 4.37
N TYR A 65 -0.16 -16.05 4.38
CA TYR A 65 -0.90 -17.01 3.56
C TYR A 65 -2.24 -17.48 4.13
N ASP A 66 -2.46 -17.38 5.43
CA ASP A 66 -3.74 -17.80 6.05
C ASP A 66 -4.40 -16.65 6.82
N ASN A 67 -4.85 -15.64 6.10
CA ASN A 67 -5.65 -14.55 6.65
C ASN A 67 -7.06 -15.01 7.11
N SER A 68 -7.43 -16.26 6.87
CA SER A 68 -8.76 -16.78 7.25
C SER A 68 -9.00 -16.80 8.77
N THR A 69 -7.91 -16.70 9.56
CA THR A 69 -7.96 -16.75 11.03
C THR A 69 -7.76 -15.40 11.71
N ALA A 70 -7.42 -14.34 10.96
CA ALA A 70 -7.25 -13.01 11.53
C ALA A 70 -8.59 -12.46 12.05
N LYS A 71 -8.76 -12.40 13.35
CA LYS A 71 -9.97 -11.85 13.98
C LYS A 71 -10.16 -10.39 13.57
N GLY A 72 -11.31 -10.12 12.92
CA GLY A 72 -11.64 -8.77 12.47
C GLY A 72 -10.96 -8.34 11.16
N ALA A 73 -10.35 -9.28 10.43
CA ALA A 73 -9.78 -9.03 9.11
C ALA A 73 -10.86 -8.74 8.04
N GLY A 74 -10.47 -7.93 7.09
CA GLY A 74 -11.29 -7.63 5.91
C GLY A 74 -12.34 -6.55 6.14
N ILE A 75 -12.91 -6.13 5.01
CA ILE A 75 -14.05 -5.20 4.96
C ILE A 75 -15.32 -6.01 4.98
N THR A 76 -16.22 -5.69 5.90
CA THR A 76 -17.55 -6.30 5.98
C THR A 76 -18.51 -5.68 4.98
N VAL A 77 -19.68 -6.30 4.80
CA VAL A 77 -20.77 -5.74 3.99
C VAL A 77 -21.24 -4.38 4.55
N ASP A 78 -21.28 -4.27 5.88
CA ASP A 78 -21.67 -3.02 6.53
C ASP A 78 -20.61 -1.94 6.35
N ASP A 79 -19.33 -2.27 6.49
CA ASP A 79 -18.22 -1.33 6.19
C ASP A 79 -18.29 -0.86 4.73
N MET A 80 -18.52 -1.79 3.78
CA MET A 80 -18.64 -1.45 2.37
C MET A 80 -19.81 -0.51 2.08
N SER A 81 -20.92 -0.67 2.80
CA SER A 81 -22.07 0.22 2.69
C SER A 81 -21.71 1.66 3.11
N VAL A 82 -20.96 1.81 4.20
CA VAL A 82 -20.49 3.14 4.67
C VAL A 82 -19.47 3.75 3.71
N ILE A 83 -18.51 2.95 3.21
CA ILE A 83 -17.53 3.39 2.23
C ILE A 83 -18.22 3.89 0.96
N SER A 84 -19.17 3.10 0.45
CA SER A 84 -19.94 3.48 -0.73
C SER A 84 -20.75 4.74 -0.52
N TYR A 85 -21.43 4.88 0.62
CA TYR A 85 -22.18 6.07 0.99
C TYR A 85 -21.28 7.31 1.04
N ALA A 86 -20.12 7.22 1.71
CA ALA A 86 -19.20 8.34 1.79
C ALA A 86 -18.69 8.76 0.40
N TYR A 87 -18.29 7.79 -0.44
CA TYR A 87 -17.87 8.06 -1.82
C TYR A 87 -18.97 8.72 -2.66
N GLU A 88 -20.22 8.23 -2.58
CA GLU A 88 -21.35 8.80 -3.29
C GLU A 88 -21.64 10.24 -2.84
N ASN A 89 -21.31 10.59 -1.60
CA ASN A 89 -21.46 11.93 -1.04
C ASN A 89 -20.18 12.79 -1.13
N GLY A 90 -19.22 12.41 -1.97
CA GLY A 90 -18.09 13.25 -2.36
C GLY A 90 -16.78 12.99 -1.61
N ALA A 91 -16.68 11.96 -0.79
CA ALA A 91 -15.43 11.58 -0.17
C ALA A 91 -14.40 11.09 -1.21
N THR A 92 -13.19 11.60 -1.16
CA THR A 92 -12.06 10.96 -1.81
C THR A 92 -11.70 9.68 -1.04
N VAL A 93 -11.46 8.59 -1.77
CA VAL A 93 -11.01 7.34 -1.18
C VAL A 93 -9.56 7.09 -1.58
N VAL A 94 -8.73 6.79 -0.61
CA VAL A 94 -7.38 6.25 -0.80
C VAL A 94 -7.35 4.88 -0.16
N ALA A 95 -7.04 3.87 -0.94
CA ALA A 95 -6.94 2.49 -0.48
C ALA A 95 -5.56 1.93 -0.79
N GLU A 96 -5.03 1.11 0.11
CA GLU A 96 -3.74 0.43 -0.06
C GLU A 96 -3.92 -1.06 -0.32
N MET A 97 -2.83 -1.74 -0.62
CA MET A 97 -2.76 -3.19 -0.75
C MET A 97 -3.37 -3.90 0.49
N GLU A 98 -3.55 -5.21 0.39
CA GLU A 98 -4.18 -6.06 1.43
C GLU A 98 -5.68 -5.83 1.64
N LEU A 99 -6.28 -4.99 0.79
CA LEU A 99 -7.72 -4.76 0.78
C LEU A 99 -8.50 -6.02 0.32
N PHE A 100 -7.86 -6.85 -0.52
CA PHE A 100 -8.45 -8.01 -1.19
C PHE A 100 -7.95 -9.33 -0.61
N ASN A 101 -8.21 -9.57 0.66
CA ASN A 101 -7.82 -10.84 1.29
C ASN A 101 -8.74 -12.02 0.88
N SER A 102 -8.27 -13.24 1.13
CA SER A 102 -8.96 -14.47 0.74
C SER A 102 -10.30 -14.73 1.46
N GLY A 103 -10.57 -13.99 2.54
CA GLY A 103 -11.78 -14.15 3.35
C GLY A 103 -12.92 -13.17 3.02
N LEU A 104 -12.75 -12.31 2.01
CA LEU A 104 -13.77 -11.34 1.62
C LEU A 104 -15.02 -12.02 1.05
N ASP A 105 -16.19 -11.50 1.43
CA ASP A 105 -17.43 -11.80 0.73
C ASP A 105 -17.34 -11.41 -0.75
N SER A 106 -17.86 -12.25 -1.64
CA SER A 106 -17.75 -12.04 -3.09
C SER A 106 -18.40 -10.74 -3.57
N SER A 107 -19.46 -10.30 -2.88
CA SER A 107 -20.13 -9.04 -3.19
C SER A 107 -19.28 -7.84 -2.77
N VAL A 108 -18.63 -7.92 -1.61
CA VAL A 108 -17.67 -6.90 -1.13
C VAL A 108 -16.46 -6.83 -2.06
N TYR A 109 -15.88 -7.98 -2.45
CA TYR A 109 -14.80 -8.03 -3.42
C TYR A 109 -15.15 -7.31 -4.72
N SER A 110 -16.32 -7.62 -5.29
CA SER A 110 -16.79 -7.01 -6.54
C SER A 110 -16.98 -5.49 -6.42
N GLN A 111 -17.54 -5.03 -5.29
CA GLN A 111 -17.75 -3.63 -5.04
C GLN A 111 -16.42 -2.88 -4.85
N LEU A 112 -15.46 -3.44 -4.08
CA LEU A 112 -14.13 -2.86 -3.89
C LEU A 112 -13.34 -2.80 -5.19
N SER A 113 -13.33 -3.90 -5.97
CA SER A 113 -12.69 -3.95 -7.29
C SER A 113 -13.26 -2.87 -8.22
N SER A 114 -14.59 -2.72 -8.21
CA SER A 114 -15.26 -1.66 -8.97
C SER A 114 -14.90 -0.28 -8.45
N LEU A 115 -14.94 -0.04 -7.13
CA LEU A 115 -14.63 1.24 -6.50
C LEU A 115 -13.19 1.66 -6.80
N CYS A 116 -12.21 0.79 -6.52
CA CYS A 116 -10.79 1.06 -6.73
C CYS A 116 -10.39 1.05 -8.21
N GLY A 117 -11.22 0.46 -9.07
CA GLY A 117 -10.93 0.37 -10.50
C GLY A 117 -9.77 -0.57 -10.83
N ILE A 118 -9.61 -1.65 -10.06
CA ILE A 118 -8.51 -2.61 -10.22
C ILE A 118 -9.00 -4.05 -10.21
N ARG A 119 -8.18 -4.94 -10.73
CA ARG A 119 -8.32 -6.40 -10.64
C ARG A 119 -7.05 -6.97 -10.03
N THR A 120 -7.19 -7.76 -8.99
CA THR A 120 -6.05 -8.47 -8.38
C THR A 120 -5.60 -9.62 -9.28
N THR A 121 -4.32 -9.90 -9.30
CA THR A 121 -3.74 -11.07 -9.98
C THR A 121 -3.52 -12.24 -9.05
N GLY A 122 -3.65 -12.02 -7.73
CA GLY A 122 -3.33 -12.97 -6.68
C GLY A 122 -1.83 -13.08 -6.38
N TRP A 123 -0.99 -12.26 -7.01
CA TRP A 123 0.43 -12.20 -6.73
C TRP A 123 0.76 -11.06 -5.80
N VAL A 124 1.50 -11.38 -4.75
CA VAL A 124 2.06 -10.44 -3.78
C VAL A 124 3.56 -10.60 -3.75
N GLY A 125 4.28 -9.53 -3.53
CA GLY A 125 5.73 -9.54 -3.45
C GLY A 125 6.26 -8.81 -2.23
N ARG A 126 7.46 -9.19 -1.82
CA ARG A 126 8.18 -8.53 -0.75
C ARG A 126 9.65 -8.39 -1.11
N TYR A 127 10.23 -7.24 -0.80
CA TYR A 127 11.67 -7.06 -0.78
C TYR A 127 12.24 -7.75 0.46
N ILE A 128 13.25 -8.60 0.26
CA ILE A 128 13.97 -9.29 1.34
C ILE A 128 15.40 -8.76 1.36
N TYR A 129 15.86 -8.32 2.52
CA TYR A 129 17.19 -7.73 2.66
C TYR A 129 18.30 -8.77 2.60
N ASP A 130 18.05 -9.97 3.13
CA ASP A 130 18.92 -11.12 2.99
C ASP A 130 18.10 -12.41 2.99
N LEU A 131 18.10 -13.10 1.85
CA LEU A 131 17.40 -14.37 1.68
C LEU A 131 17.98 -15.52 2.54
N GLN A 132 19.11 -15.32 3.22
CA GLN A 132 19.65 -16.24 4.23
C GLN A 132 19.19 -15.90 5.66
N ASP A 133 18.69 -14.71 5.88
CA ASP A 133 18.23 -14.28 7.20
C ASP A 133 16.77 -14.67 7.41
N PHE A 134 16.56 -15.78 8.10
CA PHE A 134 15.22 -16.27 8.45
C PHE A 134 14.46 -15.40 9.47
N THR A 135 15.03 -14.29 9.92
CA THR A 135 14.28 -13.24 10.64
C THR A 135 13.62 -12.26 9.68
N ASP A 136 14.10 -12.16 8.44
CA ASP A 136 13.52 -11.33 7.37
C ASP A 136 12.67 -12.17 6.40
N VAL A 137 13.09 -13.40 6.09
CA VAL A 137 12.33 -14.33 5.25
C VAL A 137 11.14 -14.89 6.04
N PRO A 138 9.90 -14.78 5.53
CA PRO A 138 8.74 -15.35 6.20
C PRO A 138 8.86 -16.87 6.39
N ASP A 139 8.55 -17.39 7.58
CA ASP A 139 8.71 -18.79 7.97
C ASP A 139 8.05 -19.80 7.02
N TRP A 140 6.96 -19.39 6.37
CA TRP A 140 6.23 -20.22 5.41
C TRP A 140 6.91 -20.30 4.03
N ALA A 141 7.81 -19.37 3.68
CA ALA A 141 8.38 -19.27 2.33
C ALA A 141 9.33 -20.43 1.98
N PRO A 142 10.31 -20.82 2.84
CA PRO A 142 11.17 -21.96 2.55
C PRO A 142 10.40 -23.28 2.39
N PRO A 143 9.49 -23.69 3.30
CA PRO A 143 8.70 -24.92 3.12
C PRO A 143 7.84 -24.92 1.86
N MET A 144 7.29 -23.76 1.48
CA MET A 144 6.50 -23.64 0.25
C MET A 144 7.37 -23.84 -0.99
N TYR A 145 8.55 -23.20 -1.03
CA TYR A 145 9.51 -23.32 -2.13
C TYR A 145 10.01 -24.76 -2.27
N GLU A 146 10.44 -25.38 -1.18
CA GLU A 146 10.91 -26.77 -1.17
C GLU A 146 9.85 -27.76 -1.63
N LYS A 147 8.59 -27.54 -1.23
CA LYS A 147 7.46 -28.35 -1.70
C LYS A 147 7.19 -28.16 -3.19
N GLN A 148 7.35 -26.94 -3.71
CA GLN A 148 7.12 -26.64 -5.13
C GLN A 148 8.20 -27.21 -6.04
N ASP A 149 9.47 -26.98 -5.71
CA ASP A 149 10.61 -27.24 -6.60
C ASP A 149 11.39 -28.51 -6.25
N GLY A 150 11.12 -29.11 -5.07
CA GLY A 150 11.79 -30.33 -4.61
C GLY A 150 13.27 -30.15 -4.23
N VAL A 151 13.70 -28.92 -4.01
CA VAL A 151 15.06 -28.55 -3.61
C VAL A 151 15.04 -27.67 -2.37
N GLU A 152 16.10 -27.77 -1.56
CA GLU A 152 16.24 -26.97 -0.34
C GLU A 152 16.38 -25.47 -0.67
N TRP A 153 15.99 -24.61 0.28
CA TRP A 153 16.20 -23.17 0.20
C TRP A 153 17.69 -22.84 0.27
N GLN A 154 18.26 -22.31 -0.83
CA GLN A 154 19.70 -22.01 -0.95
C GLN A 154 19.97 -20.58 -1.45
N PHE A 155 19.00 -19.69 -1.31
CA PHE A 155 19.12 -18.30 -1.74
C PHE A 155 19.94 -17.47 -0.75
N SER A 156 20.56 -16.38 -1.24
CA SER A 156 21.41 -15.52 -0.43
C SER A 156 21.44 -14.07 -0.89
N GLY A 157 21.67 -13.17 0.08
CA GLY A 157 21.70 -11.72 -0.17
C GLY A 157 20.33 -11.14 -0.49
N PRO A 158 20.27 -9.88 -0.97
CA PRO A 158 19.02 -9.23 -1.28
C PRO A 158 18.25 -9.92 -2.42
N GLY A 159 16.92 -9.89 -2.30
CA GLY A 159 16.05 -10.46 -3.32
C GLY A 159 14.61 -9.98 -3.26
N ILE A 160 13.82 -10.47 -4.20
CA ILE A 160 12.38 -10.30 -4.21
C ILE A 160 11.73 -11.67 -4.08
N LEU A 161 10.86 -11.80 -3.09
CA LEU A 161 9.97 -12.93 -2.94
C LEU A 161 8.63 -12.56 -3.59
N LEU A 162 8.14 -13.37 -4.53
CA LEU A 162 6.80 -13.28 -5.09
C LEU A 162 6.02 -14.53 -4.73
N VAL A 163 4.78 -14.37 -4.35
CA VAL A 163 3.93 -15.46 -3.90
C VAL A 163 2.50 -15.30 -4.40
N SER A 164 1.86 -16.42 -4.75
CA SER A 164 0.44 -16.58 -5.00
C SER A 164 -0.12 -17.71 -4.14
N SER A 165 -1.39 -18.06 -4.31
CA SER A 165 -2.03 -19.15 -3.53
C SER A 165 -1.30 -20.50 -3.61
N ASP A 166 -0.59 -20.76 -4.70
CA ASP A 166 -0.02 -22.07 -5.01
C ASP A 166 1.42 -22.03 -5.53
N ARG A 167 1.98 -20.84 -5.72
CA ARG A 167 3.31 -20.65 -6.31
C ARG A 167 4.14 -19.62 -5.59
N ILE A 168 5.45 -19.88 -5.49
CA ILE A 168 6.46 -18.96 -4.99
C ILE A 168 7.57 -18.79 -6.03
N ILE A 169 8.08 -17.58 -6.19
CA ILE A 169 9.20 -17.25 -7.08
C ILE A 169 10.20 -16.42 -6.27
N ILE A 170 11.46 -16.81 -6.34
CA ILE A 170 12.55 -16.08 -5.70
C ILE A 170 13.47 -15.49 -6.77
N LEU A 171 13.62 -14.17 -6.72
CA LEU A 171 14.57 -13.44 -7.54
C LEU A 171 15.73 -12.97 -6.66
N GLU A 172 16.93 -13.45 -6.94
CA GLU A 172 18.16 -13.05 -6.23
C GLU A 172 18.83 -11.88 -6.93
N GLN A 173 19.30 -10.91 -6.18
CA GLN A 173 20.02 -9.76 -6.72
C GLN A 173 21.14 -10.14 -7.68
N LYS A 174 21.94 -11.12 -7.31
CA LYS A 174 23.19 -11.43 -8.01
C LYS A 174 23.00 -12.21 -9.32
N THR A 175 21.86 -12.89 -9.50
CA THR A 175 21.59 -13.76 -10.66
C THR A 175 20.50 -13.22 -11.57
N ASP A 176 19.55 -12.48 -11.02
CA ASP A 176 18.29 -12.14 -11.69
C ASP A 176 18.13 -10.65 -12.00
N PHE A 177 19.02 -9.78 -11.47
CA PHE A 177 18.93 -8.33 -11.64
C PHE A 177 20.17 -7.74 -12.34
N GLU A 178 19.99 -6.60 -13.02
CA GLU A 178 21.07 -5.83 -13.64
C GLU A 178 21.87 -5.02 -12.62
N SER A 179 21.21 -4.55 -11.57
CA SER A 179 21.81 -3.72 -10.53
C SER A 179 21.33 -4.07 -9.13
N LYS A 180 21.77 -3.29 -8.16
CA LYS A 180 21.31 -3.39 -6.75
C LYS A 180 19.97 -2.69 -6.47
N ASN A 181 19.38 -2.01 -7.46
CA ASN A 181 18.08 -1.34 -7.32
C ASN A 181 16.96 -2.30 -7.79
N LEU A 182 16.66 -3.32 -7.01
CA LEU A 182 15.80 -4.42 -7.42
C LEU A 182 14.39 -3.98 -7.80
N LEU A 183 13.81 -3.13 -7.00
CA LEU A 183 12.47 -2.61 -7.19
C LEU A 183 12.45 -1.09 -6.96
N THR A 184 11.99 -0.35 -7.94
CA THR A 184 11.85 1.10 -7.85
C THR A 184 10.42 1.52 -8.15
N VAL A 185 10.03 2.70 -7.66
CA VAL A 185 8.75 3.33 -7.97
C VAL A 185 8.95 4.73 -8.54
N ARG A 186 8.13 5.09 -9.50
CA ARG A 186 8.19 6.44 -10.13
C ARG A 186 6.83 6.87 -10.66
N ILE A 187 6.63 8.20 -10.73
CA ILE A 187 5.47 8.79 -11.41
C ILE A 187 5.59 8.60 -12.93
N ASN A 188 4.51 8.19 -13.57
CA ASN A 188 4.42 8.03 -15.01
C ASN A 188 4.46 9.39 -15.73
N LYS A 189 4.92 9.39 -16.98
CA LYS A 189 5.20 10.62 -17.76
C LYS A 189 3.99 11.54 -17.84
N ASP A 190 2.81 10.99 -18.06
CA ASP A 190 1.58 11.75 -18.26
C ASP A 190 1.10 12.47 -16.99
N PHE A 191 1.55 11.99 -15.84
CA PHE A 191 1.20 12.54 -14.52
C PHE A 191 2.28 13.42 -13.89
N LYS A 192 3.45 13.56 -14.55
CA LYS A 192 4.55 14.39 -14.04
C LYS A 192 4.16 15.83 -13.78
N LYS A 193 3.25 16.41 -14.57
CA LYS A 193 2.76 17.78 -14.35
C LYS A 193 2.03 17.91 -13.01
N GLN A 194 1.26 16.90 -12.63
CA GLN A 194 0.48 16.88 -11.40
C GLN A 194 1.31 16.46 -10.17
N PHE A 195 2.12 15.39 -10.32
CA PHE A 195 2.85 14.76 -9.24
C PHE A 195 4.38 14.86 -9.36
N GLY A 196 4.89 15.79 -10.18
CA GLY A 196 6.31 15.89 -10.52
C GLY A 196 7.27 16.22 -9.36
N SER A 197 6.72 16.45 -8.16
CA SER A 197 7.52 16.58 -6.93
C SER A 197 7.98 15.23 -6.34
N CYS A 198 7.48 14.11 -6.87
CA CYS A 198 7.90 12.77 -6.47
C CYS A 198 9.14 12.33 -7.25
N ASN A 199 10.17 11.86 -6.56
CA ASN A 199 11.37 11.30 -7.18
C ASN A 199 11.17 9.84 -7.56
N LYS A 200 12.01 9.30 -8.47
CA LYS A 200 12.18 7.84 -8.61
C LYS A 200 13.00 7.38 -7.39
N VAL A 201 12.49 6.39 -6.66
CA VAL A 201 13.10 5.87 -5.43
C VAL A 201 13.01 4.35 -5.38
N ASN A 202 13.88 3.71 -4.59
CA ASN A 202 13.74 2.30 -4.29
C ASN A 202 12.55 2.05 -3.36
N PHE A 203 11.93 0.87 -3.51
CA PHE A 203 10.84 0.42 -2.67
C PHE A 203 11.24 -0.88 -1.97
N TYR A 204 11.12 -0.92 -0.65
CA TYR A 204 11.68 -1.97 0.21
C TYR A 204 10.62 -2.70 1.05
N ASN A 205 9.35 -2.61 0.69
CA ASN A 205 8.27 -3.19 1.47
C ASN A 205 7.42 -4.15 0.66
N TRP A 206 6.28 -4.57 1.19
CA TRP A 206 5.29 -5.40 0.53
C TRP A 206 4.61 -4.66 -0.62
N PHE A 207 4.28 -5.38 -1.66
CA PHE A 207 3.51 -4.88 -2.82
C PHE A 207 2.68 -6.02 -3.41
N GLU A 208 1.68 -5.66 -4.19
CA GLU A 208 0.88 -6.62 -4.95
C GLU A 208 0.90 -6.29 -6.45
N ILE A 209 0.66 -7.30 -7.25
CA ILE A 209 0.56 -7.16 -8.70
C ILE A 209 -0.92 -7.07 -9.06
N VAL A 210 -1.35 -5.89 -9.48
CA VAL A 210 -2.73 -5.61 -9.89
C VAL A 210 -2.79 -5.06 -11.30
N GLU A 211 -3.94 -5.27 -11.95
CA GLU A 211 -4.23 -4.72 -13.26
C GLU A 211 -5.30 -3.62 -13.16
N PRO A 212 -5.09 -2.45 -13.77
CA PRO A 212 -6.11 -1.41 -13.83
C PRO A 212 -7.28 -1.87 -14.69
N ASN A 213 -8.49 -1.58 -14.24
CA ASN A 213 -9.69 -1.74 -15.05
C ASN A 213 -9.77 -0.62 -16.11
N SER A 214 -10.58 -0.81 -17.14
CA SER A 214 -10.82 0.23 -18.16
C SER A 214 -11.27 1.54 -17.47
N GLY A 215 -10.64 2.65 -17.85
CA GLY A 215 -10.93 3.97 -17.28
C GLY A 215 -10.20 4.29 -15.95
N THR A 216 -9.29 3.43 -15.52
CA THR A 216 -8.40 3.68 -14.39
C THR A 216 -7.01 4.07 -14.89
N ASP A 217 -6.52 5.22 -14.44
CA ASP A 217 -5.21 5.75 -14.80
C ASP A 217 -4.12 5.16 -13.89
N VAL A 218 -2.99 4.72 -14.46
CA VAL A 218 -1.80 4.35 -13.72
C VAL A 218 -0.93 5.60 -13.52
N ILE A 219 -0.99 6.18 -12.33
CA ILE A 219 -0.26 7.43 -12.01
C ILE A 219 1.19 7.20 -11.62
N ALA A 220 1.49 6.04 -11.04
CA ALA A 220 2.85 5.61 -10.74
C ALA A 220 3.04 4.12 -11.04
N SER A 221 4.28 3.74 -11.39
CA SER A 221 4.63 2.37 -11.69
C SER A 221 5.78 1.90 -10.81
N PHE A 222 5.72 0.64 -10.41
CA PHE A 222 6.86 -0.15 -9.99
C PHE A 222 7.67 -0.59 -11.22
N GLU A 223 8.96 -0.80 -11.03
CA GLU A 223 9.87 -1.29 -12.05
C GLU A 223 10.91 -2.21 -11.41
N PHE A 224 10.93 -3.47 -11.83
CA PHE A 224 12.00 -4.40 -11.55
C PHE A 224 13.18 -4.15 -12.49
N ASP A 225 14.38 -4.08 -11.95
CA ASP A 225 15.62 -3.96 -12.74
C ASP A 225 16.19 -5.35 -13.10
N VAL A 226 15.31 -6.24 -13.57
CA VAL A 226 15.64 -7.64 -13.87
C VAL A 226 16.38 -7.81 -15.19
N ASN A 227 17.32 -8.74 -15.22
CA ASN A 227 17.98 -9.23 -16.42
C ASN A 227 17.12 -10.29 -17.15
N ALA A 228 17.67 -10.91 -18.21
CA ALA A 228 16.97 -11.94 -18.98
C ALA A 228 16.58 -13.16 -18.13
N THR A 229 17.41 -13.58 -17.17
CA THR A 229 17.13 -14.69 -16.27
C THR A 229 15.97 -14.36 -15.33
N GLY A 230 15.98 -13.16 -14.73
CA GLY A 230 14.88 -12.69 -13.88
C GLY A 230 13.57 -12.56 -14.65
N MET A 231 13.61 -12.03 -15.89
CA MET A 231 12.40 -11.98 -16.75
C MET A 231 11.86 -13.36 -17.09
N GLU A 232 12.72 -14.37 -17.29
CA GLU A 232 12.27 -15.73 -17.54
C GLU A 232 11.51 -16.31 -16.34
N LYS A 233 12.01 -16.08 -15.10
CA LYS A 233 11.31 -16.48 -13.88
C LYS A 233 9.95 -15.80 -13.71
N LEU A 234 9.81 -14.57 -14.21
CA LEU A 234 8.56 -13.80 -14.14
C LEU A 234 7.53 -14.17 -15.22
N LYS A 235 7.85 -15.09 -16.15
CA LYS A 235 6.89 -15.55 -17.15
C LYS A 235 5.61 -16.08 -16.51
N GLY A 236 4.46 -15.60 -17.00
CA GLY A 236 3.15 -15.95 -16.46
C GLY A 236 2.71 -15.12 -15.26
N VAL A 237 3.61 -14.29 -14.71
CA VAL A 237 3.29 -13.32 -13.65
C VAL A 237 3.20 -11.92 -14.23
N LEU A 238 4.26 -11.50 -14.91
CA LEU A 238 4.36 -10.19 -15.54
C LEU A 238 4.72 -10.31 -17.02
N LYS A 239 4.11 -9.45 -17.82
CA LYS A 239 4.45 -9.28 -19.25
C LYS A 239 5.61 -8.31 -19.47
N SER A 240 5.88 -7.48 -18.48
CA SER A 240 6.88 -6.40 -18.48
C SER A 240 7.42 -6.24 -17.08
N PRO A 241 8.68 -5.83 -16.89
CA PRO A 241 9.20 -5.52 -15.56
C PRO A 241 8.57 -4.26 -14.95
N VAL A 242 7.75 -3.52 -15.72
CA VAL A 242 7.02 -2.33 -15.26
C VAL A 242 5.56 -2.68 -15.03
N PHE A 243 5.05 -2.40 -13.82
CA PHE A 243 3.69 -2.72 -13.42
C PHE A 243 3.11 -1.62 -12.50
N SER A 244 1.81 -1.67 -12.22
CA SER A 244 1.09 -0.61 -11.52
C SER A 244 1.52 -0.49 -10.06
N ALA A 245 1.84 0.74 -9.61
CA ALA A 245 2.17 1.04 -8.20
C ALA A 245 1.10 1.93 -7.54
N ALA A 246 0.62 2.94 -8.26
CA ALA A 246 -0.46 3.78 -7.80
C ALA A 246 -1.40 4.10 -8.96
N MET A 247 -2.68 3.99 -8.71
CA MET A 247 -3.73 4.16 -9.70
C MET A 247 -4.76 5.18 -9.23
N CYS A 248 -5.46 5.78 -10.19
CA CYS A 248 -6.53 6.74 -9.93
C CYS A 248 -7.72 6.45 -10.84
N LYS A 249 -8.85 6.14 -10.25
CA LYS A 249 -10.12 6.08 -10.95
C LYS A 249 -10.86 7.39 -10.81
N ARG A 250 -11.28 7.95 -11.94
CA ARG A 250 -12.08 9.18 -12.00
C ARG A 250 -13.41 8.88 -12.67
N VAL A 251 -14.47 9.30 -12.02
CA VAL A 251 -15.83 9.27 -12.57
C VAL A 251 -16.35 10.72 -12.59
N GLU A 252 -16.96 11.13 -13.69
CA GLU A 252 -17.50 12.48 -13.81
C GLU A 252 -18.49 12.78 -12.68
N GLY A 253 -18.33 13.94 -12.05
CA GLY A 253 -19.17 14.37 -10.93
C GLY A 253 -18.88 13.69 -9.58
N LYS A 254 -17.87 12.83 -9.50
CA LYS A 254 -17.45 12.14 -8.27
C LYS A 254 -16.04 12.54 -7.84
N ALA A 255 -15.76 12.39 -6.56
CA ALA A 255 -14.40 12.49 -6.06
C ALA A 255 -13.52 11.34 -6.61
N PRO A 256 -12.20 11.54 -6.75
CA PRO A 256 -11.32 10.47 -7.23
C PRO A 256 -11.15 9.36 -6.20
N VAL A 257 -10.89 8.14 -6.69
CA VAL A 257 -10.47 7.00 -5.88
C VAL A 257 -9.04 6.66 -6.26
N TYR A 258 -8.16 6.56 -5.27
CA TYR A 258 -6.77 6.17 -5.44
C TYR A 258 -6.54 4.78 -4.85
N TYR A 259 -5.74 3.99 -5.54
CA TYR A 259 -5.31 2.69 -5.06
C TYR A 259 -3.79 2.58 -5.11
N PHE A 260 -3.18 2.20 -4.01
CA PHE A 260 -1.74 1.97 -3.88
C PHE A 260 -1.48 0.46 -3.78
N ALA A 261 -0.79 -0.08 -4.77
CA ALA A 261 -0.47 -1.50 -4.84
C ALA A 261 0.81 -1.86 -4.04
N GLY A 262 1.10 -1.13 -3.02
CA GLY A 262 2.20 -1.35 -2.10
C GLY A 262 1.83 -0.81 -0.73
N ASP A 263 2.47 -1.35 0.28
CA ASP A 263 2.38 -0.89 1.66
C ASP A 263 3.16 0.43 1.80
N PHE A 264 2.50 1.52 1.41
CA PHE A 264 3.11 2.86 1.31
C PHE A 264 3.13 3.57 2.66
N ASN A 265 2.21 3.20 3.54
CA ASN A 265 2.02 3.85 4.83
C ASN A 265 2.85 3.21 5.95
N ASP A 266 3.37 2.00 5.76
CA ASP A 266 4.20 1.28 6.75
C ASP A 266 5.59 1.93 6.88
N TYR A 267 5.56 3.19 7.23
CA TYR A 267 6.73 3.95 7.61
C TYR A 267 6.74 4.08 9.14
N VAL A 268 7.67 3.38 9.77
CA VAL A 268 7.92 3.56 11.21
C VAL A 268 8.40 4.99 11.44
N SER A 269 7.46 5.92 11.54
CA SER A 269 7.78 7.25 12.01
C SER A 269 8.18 7.13 13.47
N HIS A 270 9.37 7.52 13.79
CA HIS A 270 9.64 7.85 15.19
C HIS A 270 8.60 8.88 15.62
N GLU A 271 7.91 8.64 16.74
CA GLU A 271 6.86 9.51 17.31
C GLU A 271 7.28 10.99 17.43
N ASN A 272 8.53 11.29 17.13
CA ASN A 272 9.25 12.53 17.34
C ASN A 272 9.69 13.29 16.09
N TYR A 273 9.09 13.09 14.93
CA TYR A 273 9.36 14.01 13.83
C TYR A 273 8.91 15.41 14.22
N ASN A 274 9.90 16.26 14.44
CA ASN A 274 9.66 17.64 14.83
C ASN A 274 8.85 18.37 13.78
N ARG A 275 7.83 19.10 14.23
CA ARG A 275 6.94 19.91 13.40
C ARG A 275 7.45 21.35 13.38
N PHE A 276 8.50 21.62 12.62
CA PHE A 276 8.99 22.99 12.43
C PHE A 276 8.82 23.42 10.96
N LEU A 277 8.88 24.72 10.74
CA LEU A 277 8.82 25.27 9.41
C LEU A 277 9.99 24.70 8.57
N PHE A 278 9.69 24.19 7.36
CA PHE A 278 10.64 23.50 6.47
C PHE A 278 11.11 22.10 6.94
N ALA A 279 10.53 21.51 7.98
CA ALA A 279 10.87 20.17 8.45
C ALA A 279 10.92 19.13 7.32
N GLU A 280 9.91 19.12 6.45
CA GLU A 280 9.86 18.23 5.30
C GLU A 280 11.03 18.40 4.35
N SER A 281 11.41 19.64 4.02
CA SER A 281 12.55 19.89 3.14
C SER A 281 13.86 19.38 3.73
N VAL A 282 14.02 19.50 5.04
CA VAL A 282 15.16 18.95 5.77
C VAL A 282 15.14 17.43 5.73
N TYR A 283 14.02 16.79 6.05
CA TYR A 283 13.89 15.32 6.02
C TYR A 283 14.09 14.76 4.61
N ARG A 284 13.57 15.40 3.58
CA ARG A 284 13.84 15.03 2.17
C ARG A 284 15.32 15.11 1.83
N TRP A 285 16.01 16.11 2.32
CA TRP A 285 17.43 16.31 2.04
C TRP A 285 18.32 15.32 2.79
N ILE A 286 17.97 14.94 4.02
CA ILE A 286 18.78 14.01 4.85
C ILE A 286 18.41 12.54 4.65
N SER A 287 17.26 12.22 3.97
CA SER A 287 16.90 10.85 3.66
C SER A 287 17.72 10.35 2.49
N TYR A 288 18.50 9.28 2.75
CA TYR A 288 19.35 8.65 1.75
C TYR A 288 18.72 7.37 1.24
N ASP A 289 19.05 7.03 0.00
CA ASP A 289 18.70 5.73 -0.58
C ASP A 289 19.70 4.68 -0.04
N ARG A 290 19.40 4.18 1.13
CA ARG A 290 20.11 3.05 1.76
C ARG A 290 19.22 1.83 1.73
N GLN A 291 19.80 0.70 1.41
CA GLN A 291 19.12 -0.58 1.54
C GLN A 291 18.57 -0.72 2.96
N GLY A 292 17.26 -0.97 3.07
CA GLY A 292 16.56 -1.07 4.34
C GLY A 292 16.07 0.25 4.94
N ASP A 293 16.38 1.39 4.34
CA ASP A 293 15.88 2.68 4.80
C ASP A 293 14.68 3.14 3.96
N ILE A 294 13.47 2.90 4.48
CA ILE A 294 12.22 3.35 3.83
C ILE A 294 12.01 4.87 3.93
N SER A 295 12.85 5.61 4.65
CA SER A 295 12.72 7.06 4.81
C SER A 295 12.83 7.80 3.49
N ASN A 296 13.68 7.32 2.57
CA ASN A 296 13.80 7.90 1.24
C ASN A 296 12.51 7.78 0.44
N PHE A 297 11.87 6.60 0.45
CA PHE A 297 10.56 6.39 -0.17
C PHE A 297 9.52 7.34 0.43
N TYR A 298 9.40 7.38 1.75
CA TYR A 298 8.43 8.22 2.43
C TYR A 298 8.59 9.71 2.07
N TRP A 299 9.80 10.27 2.24
CA TRP A 299 10.01 11.71 2.06
C TRP A 299 10.09 12.15 0.60
N ASN A 300 10.61 11.32 -0.29
CA ASN A 300 10.85 11.69 -1.70
C ASN A 300 9.78 11.18 -2.67
N PHE A 301 8.92 10.25 -2.25
CA PHE A 301 7.81 9.75 -3.08
C PHE A 301 6.45 9.87 -2.40
N TYR A 302 6.21 9.17 -1.28
CA TYR A 302 4.89 9.06 -0.67
C TYR A 302 4.36 10.40 -0.13
N ASN A 303 5.14 11.12 0.66
CA ASN A 303 4.73 12.41 1.23
C ASN A 303 4.37 13.44 0.14
N PRO A 304 5.20 13.66 -0.93
CA PRO A 304 4.82 14.54 -2.04
C PRO A 304 3.58 14.07 -2.80
N LEU A 305 3.39 12.74 -2.97
CA LEU A 305 2.22 12.17 -3.61
C LEU A 305 0.96 12.49 -2.81
N MET A 306 0.96 12.15 -1.52
CA MET A 306 -0.18 12.37 -0.62
C MET A 306 -0.53 13.85 -0.45
N LYS A 307 0.39 14.77 -0.59
CA LYS A 307 0.10 16.21 -0.60
C LYS A 307 -0.70 16.66 -1.80
N LYS A 308 -0.60 15.96 -2.92
CA LYS A 308 -1.31 16.32 -4.16
C LYS A 308 -2.69 15.69 -4.24
N ILE A 309 -2.91 14.57 -3.58
CA ILE A 309 -4.20 13.87 -3.60
C ILE A 309 -5.32 14.75 -3.04
N PRO A 310 -5.20 15.32 -1.84
CA PRO A 310 -6.25 16.17 -1.29
C PRO A 310 -6.38 17.55 -1.95
N SER A 311 -5.34 18.05 -2.62
CA SER A 311 -5.41 19.32 -3.35
C SER A 311 -6.31 19.25 -4.62
N GLY A 312 -6.72 18.04 -5.00
CA GLY A 312 -7.71 17.81 -6.06
C GLY A 312 -9.17 17.90 -5.58
N PHE A 313 -9.45 18.14 -4.29
CA PHE A 313 -10.81 18.41 -3.83
C PHE A 313 -11.35 19.67 -4.49
N PRO A 314 -12.59 19.67 -5.01
CA PRO A 314 -13.24 20.92 -5.36
C PRO A 314 -13.29 21.76 -4.08
N SER A 315 -12.73 22.97 -4.15
CA SER A 315 -12.93 23.95 -3.07
C SER A 315 -14.43 23.97 -2.77
N PRO A 316 -14.85 23.91 -1.48
CA PRO A 316 -16.26 24.08 -1.15
C PRO A 316 -16.73 25.35 -1.86
N ALA A 317 -17.81 25.23 -2.62
CA ALA A 317 -18.38 26.35 -3.32
C ALA A 317 -18.51 27.49 -2.28
N LYS A 318 -17.80 28.59 -2.53
CA LYS A 318 -18.00 29.78 -1.71
C LYS A 318 -19.48 30.05 -1.77
N SER A 319 -20.19 29.82 -0.65
CA SER A 319 -21.53 30.32 -0.50
C SER A 319 -21.42 31.82 -0.73
N CYS A 320 -21.91 32.27 -1.88
CA CYS A 320 -22.14 33.69 -2.09
C CYS A 320 -23.18 34.10 -1.04
N GLU A 321 -22.71 34.81 0.01
CA GLU A 321 -23.58 35.71 0.76
C GLU A 321 -23.81 36.98 -0.06
#